data_05b74263902f4ae3cfcd45da329478fd
#
_entry.id   05b74263902f4ae3cfcd45da329478fd
#
_cell.length_a   1.000
_cell.length_b   1.000
_cell.length_c   1.000
_cell.angle_alpha   90.00
_cell.angle_beta   90.00
_cell.angle_gamma   90.00
#
_symmetry.space_group_name_H-M   'P 1'
#
loop_
_entity.id
_entity.type
_entity.pdbx_description
1 polymer ?
#
loop_
_entity_poly.entity_id
_entity_poly.type
_entity_poly.pdbx_seq_one_letter_code
_entity_poly.pdbx_strand_id
1 'polypeptide(L)'
;DPDLVVEAALEVMDIKKATFKDLQENIVKNENCIYATNTSSLSVTEIGAGLKKPVIGMHFFNPAPVMKLIEVIKGANTPDEDVAAVKDIAVKLGKTPVEVNEAPGFVVNRILIPLINEGIFVYQEGISDIEGIDTAMKLGANHPMGPLELGDYVGLDIVLAIMDVIYNETKDPKYRAC
;
A
#
# COMPACT_ATOMS: atom_id res chain seq x y z
N ASP A 1 -1.71 19.23 20.65
CA ASP A 1 -2.61 18.27 19.97
C ASP A 1 -2.34 18.31 18.47
N PRO A 2 -2.14 17.18 17.80
CA PRO A 2 -1.90 17.14 16.37
C PRO A 2 -3.18 17.38 15.57
N ASP A 3 -3.00 17.92 14.34
CA ASP A 3 -4.07 18.00 13.33
C ASP A 3 -4.10 16.77 12.44
N LEU A 4 -2.98 16.03 12.35
CA LEU A 4 -2.83 14.79 11.62
C LEU A 4 -1.96 13.82 12.42
N VAL A 5 -2.39 12.58 12.52
CA VAL A 5 -1.59 11.45 12.99
C VAL A 5 -1.41 10.47 11.83
N VAL A 6 -0.17 10.06 11.56
CA VAL A 6 0.14 9.02 10.58
C VAL A 6 0.69 7.80 11.32
N GLU A 7 -0.06 6.72 11.31
CA GLU A 7 0.35 5.44 11.88
C GLU A 7 1.20 4.67 10.83
N ALA A 8 2.37 4.22 11.25
CA ALA A 8 3.30 3.44 10.43
C ALA A 8 3.95 2.30 11.24
N ALA A 9 3.17 1.67 12.13
CA ALA A 9 3.59 0.52 12.92
C ALA A 9 3.57 -0.78 12.08
N LEU A 10 3.78 -1.92 12.74
CA LEU A 10 3.77 -3.23 12.08
C LEU A 10 2.47 -3.47 11.30
N GLU A 11 2.60 -4.15 10.15
CA GLU A 11 1.49 -4.47 9.24
C GLU A 11 0.61 -5.61 9.79
N VAL A 12 0.01 -5.35 10.96
CA VAL A 12 -0.86 -6.27 11.71
C VAL A 12 -2.14 -5.54 12.09
N MET A 13 -3.28 -6.06 11.65
CA MET A 13 -4.60 -5.45 11.83
C MET A 13 -4.90 -5.07 13.29
N ASP A 14 -4.70 -5.99 14.21
CA ASP A 14 -5.01 -5.77 15.63
C ASP A 14 -4.13 -4.69 16.26
N ILE A 15 -2.86 -4.60 15.85
CA ILE A 15 -1.93 -3.56 16.32
C ILE A 15 -2.40 -2.19 15.85
N LYS A 16 -2.76 -2.06 14.58
CA LYS A 16 -3.24 -0.80 14.00
C LYS A 16 -4.55 -0.35 14.65
N LYS A 17 -5.51 -1.26 14.80
CA LYS A 17 -6.78 -1.00 15.51
C LYS A 17 -6.55 -0.54 16.94
N ALA A 18 -5.71 -1.24 17.69
CA ALA A 18 -5.39 -0.89 19.08
C ALA A 18 -4.71 0.48 19.18
N THR A 19 -3.77 0.77 18.26
CA THR A 19 -3.07 2.07 18.18
C THR A 19 -4.06 3.22 17.97
N PHE A 20 -4.94 3.12 16.98
CA PHE A 20 -5.93 4.18 16.74
C PHE A 20 -6.94 4.33 17.85
N LYS A 21 -7.35 3.21 18.46
CA LYS A 21 -8.24 3.25 19.61
C LYS A 21 -7.61 4.04 20.77
N ASP A 22 -6.39 3.72 21.13
CA ASP A 22 -5.66 4.41 22.22
C ASP A 22 -5.45 5.91 21.89
N LEU A 23 -5.08 6.23 20.65
CA LEU A 23 -4.94 7.60 20.19
C LEU A 23 -6.23 8.40 20.36
N GLN A 24 -7.36 7.86 19.92
CA GLN A 24 -8.66 8.55 19.94
C GLN A 24 -9.31 8.63 21.33
N GLU A 25 -9.05 7.63 22.17
CA GLU A 25 -9.68 7.58 23.51
C GLU A 25 -8.85 8.31 24.56
N ASN A 26 -7.52 8.22 24.50
CA ASN A 26 -6.64 8.58 25.61
C ASN A 26 -5.66 9.72 25.31
N ILE A 27 -5.22 9.89 24.05
CA ILE A 27 -4.07 10.73 23.73
C ILE A 27 -4.48 12.02 23.03
N VAL A 28 -5.18 11.93 21.89
CA VAL A 28 -5.52 13.10 21.06
C VAL A 28 -6.80 13.73 21.54
N LYS A 29 -6.75 15.05 21.83
CA LYS A 29 -7.90 15.83 22.28
C LYS A 29 -8.51 16.70 21.20
N ASN A 30 -7.78 16.90 20.07
CA ASN A 30 -8.27 17.65 18.93
C ASN A 30 -9.35 16.85 18.20
N GLU A 31 -10.58 17.30 18.31
CA GLU A 31 -11.72 16.65 17.64
C GLU A 31 -11.67 16.74 16.09
N ASN A 32 -10.83 17.61 15.54
CA ASN A 32 -10.65 17.75 14.10
C ASN A 32 -9.39 17.01 13.58
N CYS A 33 -8.71 16.23 14.45
CA CYS A 33 -7.55 15.46 14.05
C CYS A 33 -7.92 14.40 13.00
N ILE A 34 -7.16 14.34 11.91
CA ILE A 34 -7.24 13.31 10.88
C ILE A 34 -6.36 12.14 11.28
N TYR A 35 -6.87 10.92 11.14
CA TYR A 35 -6.15 9.69 11.44
C TYR A 35 -5.81 8.95 10.15
N ALA A 36 -4.54 8.93 9.79
CA ALA A 36 -4.03 8.29 8.58
C ALA A 36 -3.20 7.04 8.91
N THR A 37 -3.27 6.02 8.07
CA THR A 37 -2.46 4.81 8.17
C THR A 37 -1.57 4.64 6.93
N ASN A 38 -0.32 4.22 7.15
CA ASN A 38 0.63 3.87 6.08
C ASN A 38 0.54 2.37 5.73
N THR A 39 -0.60 1.74 5.96
CA THR A 39 -0.77 0.33 5.55
C THR A 39 -0.53 0.16 4.06
N SER A 40 0.10 -0.96 3.68
CA SER A 40 0.37 -1.32 2.28
C SER A 40 -0.63 -2.32 1.71
N SER A 41 -1.37 -3.03 2.57
CA SER A 41 -2.21 -4.14 2.14
C SER A 41 -3.50 -4.33 2.94
N LEU A 42 -3.58 -3.81 4.17
CA LEU A 42 -4.74 -4.00 5.04
C LEU A 42 -5.88 -3.04 4.69
N SER A 43 -7.12 -3.47 4.95
CA SER A 43 -8.31 -2.65 4.74
C SER A 43 -8.32 -1.44 5.67
N VAL A 44 -8.32 -0.25 5.09
CA VAL A 44 -8.44 1.04 5.82
C VAL A 44 -9.79 1.14 6.51
N THR A 45 -10.85 0.67 5.85
CA THR A 45 -12.21 0.59 6.40
C THR A 45 -12.24 -0.31 7.63
N GLU A 46 -11.59 -1.47 7.57
CA GLU A 46 -11.55 -2.40 8.69
C GLU A 46 -10.70 -1.87 9.86
N ILE A 47 -9.58 -1.20 9.57
CA ILE A 47 -8.77 -0.54 10.60
C ILE A 47 -9.61 0.50 11.35
N GLY A 48 -10.43 1.27 10.64
CA GLY A 48 -11.31 2.29 11.20
C GLY A 48 -12.59 1.75 11.85
N ALA A 49 -12.89 0.46 11.72
CA ALA A 49 -14.14 -0.11 12.21
C ALA A 49 -14.26 -0.03 13.74
N GLY A 50 -15.37 0.54 14.21
CA GLY A 50 -15.64 0.72 15.64
C GLY A 50 -14.92 1.87 16.32
N LEU A 51 -14.14 2.67 15.59
CA LEU A 51 -13.51 3.89 16.09
C LEU A 51 -14.49 5.08 16.06
N LYS A 52 -14.23 6.10 16.89
CA LYS A 52 -15.01 7.35 16.91
C LYS A 52 -14.84 8.18 15.64
N LYS A 53 -13.64 8.13 15.07
CA LYS A 53 -13.25 8.84 13.85
C LYS A 53 -12.83 7.85 12.77
N PRO A 54 -13.14 8.11 11.50
CA PRO A 54 -12.68 7.29 10.41
C PRO A 54 -11.15 7.34 10.26
N VAL A 55 -10.61 6.39 9.53
CA VAL A 55 -9.19 6.35 9.15
C VAL A 55 -9.10 6.55 7.64
N ILE A 56 -8.06 7.25 7.19
CA ILE A 56 -7.70 7.42 5.78
C ILE A 56 -6.38 6.71 5.50
N GLY A 57 -6.20 6.13 4.33
CA GLY A 57 -4.90 5.61 3.91
C GLY A 57 -4.00 6.75 3.41
N MET A 58 -2.76 6.77 3.89
CA MET A 58 -1.69 7.66 3.40
C MET A 58 -0.46 6.79 3.14
N HIS A 59 -0.48 6.07 2.02
CA HIS A 59 0.49 5.04 1.69
C HIS A 59 1.73 5.65 1.02
N PHE A 60 2.85 5.60 1.71
CA PHE A 60 4.16 6.00 1.22
C PHE A 60 4.89 4.82 0.58
N PHE A 61 5.81 5.13 -0.32
CA PHE A 61 6.67 4.14 -0.98
C PHE A 61 8.10 4.24 -0.45
N ASN A 62 8.74 3.11 -0.28
CA ASN A 62 10.09 3.03 0.27
C ASN A 62 11.16 3.27 -0.81
N PRO A 63 12.17 4.12 -0.58
CA PRO A 63 12.41 4.96 0.59
C PRO A 63 11.49 6.20 0.61
N ALA A 64 10.75 6.39 1.71
CA ALA A 64 9.75 7.45 1.80
C ALA A 64 10.29 8.87 1.52
N PRO A 65 11.52 9.26 1.89
CA PRO A 65 12.06 10.58 1.54
C PRO A 65 12.28 10.78 0.04
N VAL A 66 12.52 9.71 -0.72
CA VAL A 66 12.90 9.75 -2.14
C VAL A 66 11.70 9.60 -3.07
N MET A 67 10.86 8.63 -2.79
CA MET A 67 9.70 8.31 -3.65
C MET A 67 8.68 9.44 -3.63
N LYS A 68 8.22 9.83 -4.82
CA LYS A 68 7.36 11.01 -4.99
C LYS A 68 5.88 10.73 -4.78
N LEU A 69 5.45 9.47 -4.91
CA LEU A 69 4.05 9.07 -4.83
C LEU A 69 3.59 8.95 -3.38
N ILE A 70 2.37 9.42 -3.11
CA ILE A 70 1.54 8.99 -1.99
C ILE A 70 0.21 8.52 -2.56
N GLU A 71 -0.18 7.28 -2.32
CA GLU A 71 -1.56 6.85 -2.52
C GLU A 71 -2.40 7.32 -1.34
N VAL A 72 -3.47 8.05 -1.62
CA VAL A 72 -4.45 8.53 -0.64
C VAL A 72 -5.67 7.63 -0.75
N ILE A 73 -5.82 6.69 0.18
CA ILE A 73 -6.83 5.63 0.11
C ILE A 73 -8.08 6.06 0.87
N LYS A 74 -9.17 6.17 0.13
CA LYS A 74 -10.50 6.46 0.65
C LYS A 74 -11.18 5.14 1.03
N GLY A 75 -11.31 4.89 2.33
CA GLY A 75 -12.15 3.81 2.87
C GLY A 75 -13.63 4.16 2.83
N ALA A 76 -14.49 3.22 3.19
CA ALA A 76 -15.95 3.37 3.10
C ALA A 76 -16.50 4.56 3.92
N ASN A 77 -15.86 4.89 5.04
CA ASN A 77 -16.31 5.95 5.95
C ASN A 77 -15.39 7.18 5.93
N THR A 78 -14.45 7.26 5.01
CA THR A 78 -13.50 8.39 4.91
C THR A 78 -14.21 9.60 4.31
N PRO A 79 -14.27 10.76 5.02
CA PRO A 79 -14.88 11.99 4.50
C PRO A 79 -14.07 12.57 3.33
N ASP A 80 -14.76 13.22 2.39
CA ASP A 80 -14.11 13.88 1.26
C ASP A 80 -13.21 15.05 1.69
N GLU A 81 -13.56 15.73 2.78
CA GLU A 81 -12.73 16.78 3.38
C GLU A 81 -11.38 16.24 3.89
N ASP A 82 -11.36 15.04 4.48
CA ASP A 82 -10.11 14.42 4.93
C ASP A 82 -9.23 14.02 3.73
N VAL A 83 -9.85 13.50 2.66
CA VAL A 83 -9.15 13.20 1.40
C VAL A 83 -8.50 14.47 0.83
N ALA A 84 -9.26 15.57 0.76
CA ALA A 84 -8.74 16.85 0.27
C ALA A 84 -7.58 17.38 1.13
N ALA A 85 -7.74 17.35 2.45
CA ALA A 85 -6.71 17.81 3.39
C ALA A 85 -5.42 16.97 3.29
N VAL A 86 -5.52 15.64 3.22
CA VAL A 86 -4.35 14.75 3.09
C VAL A 86 -3.65 14.95 1.74
N LYS A 87 -4.41 15.16 0.64
CA LYS A 87 -3.83 15.49 -0.66
C LYS A 87 -3.05 16.82 -0.62
N ASP A 88 -3.60 17.85 0.03
CA ASP A 88 -2.91 19.14 0.19
C ASP A 88 -1.63 19.01 1.02
N ILE A 89 -1.67 18.21 2.09
CA ILE A 89 -0.49 17.90 2.91
C ILE A 89 0.57 17.18 2.07
N ALA A 90 0.19 16.17 1.28
CA ALA A 90 1.10 15.45 0.41
C ALA A 90 1.81 16.40 -0.59
N VAL A 91 1.07 17.33 -1.20
CA VAL A 91 1.65 18.36 -2.09
C VAL A 91 2.64 19.26 -1.33
N LYS A 92 2.31 19.71 -0.12
CA LYS A 92 3.21 20.52 0.72
C LYS A 92 4.48 19.76 1.11
N LEU A 93 4.43 18.44 1.22
CA LEU A 93 5.59 17.57 1.41
C LEU A 93 6.43 17.37 0.14
N GLY A 94 6.07 17.99 -0.99
CA GLY A 94 6.74 17.82 -2.28
C GLY A 94 6.45 16.47 -2.94
N LYS A 95 5.33 15.83 -2.56
CA LYS A 95 4.86 14.56 -3.10
C LYS A 95 3.72 14.77 -4.11
N THR A 96 3.44 13.73 -4.88
CA THR A 96 2.30 13.69 -5.79
C THR A 96 1.24 12.75 -5.19
N PRO A 97 0.11 13.26 -4.71
CA PRO A 97 -0.97 12.41 -4.22
C PRO A 97 -1.77 11.82 -5.37
N VAL A 98 -2.09 10.54 -5.26
CA VAL A 98 -3.06 9.86 -6.12
C VAL A 98 -4.19 9.34 -5.25
N GLU A 99 -5.40 9.77 -5.52
CA GLU A 99 -6.59 9.30 -4.81
C GLU A 99 -6.96 7.90 -5.30
N VAL A 100 -7.22 7.01 -4.34
CA VAL A 100 -7.52 5.61 -4.59
C VAL A 100 -8.74 5.21 -3.77
N ASN A 101 -9.75 4.63 -4.41
CA ASN A 101 -10.79 3.92 -3.69
C ASN A 101 -10.21 2.63 -3.12
N GLU A 102 -10.54 2.33 -1.87
CA GLU A 102 -10.02 1.17 -1.19
C GLU A 102 -10.26 -0.13 -1.99
N ALA A 103 -9.19 -0.85 -2.23
CA ALA A 103 -9.21 -2.18 -2.85
C ALA A 103 -7.93 -2.94 -2.47
N PRO A 104 -7.93 -4.28 -2.45
CA PRO A 104 -6.74 -5.07 -2.13
C PRO A 104 -5.55 -4.72 -3.02
N GLY A 105 -4.42 -4.32 -2.40
CA GLY A 105 -3.20 -3.91 -3.09
C GLY A 105 -3.23 -2.49 -3.67
N PHE A 106 -4.30 -1.73 -3.45
CA PHE A 106 -4.49 -0.37 -3.96
C PHE A 106 -4.24 -0.29 -5.47
N VAL A 107 -3.43 0.64 -5.99
CA VAL A 107 -3.10 0.69 -7.42
C VAL A 107 -1.75 0.04 -7.68
N VAL A 108 -0.70 0.49 -6.98
CA VAL A 108 0.67 0.07 -7.31
C VAL A 108 0.88 -1.41 -7.02
N ASN A 109 0.59 -1.86 -5.81
CA ASN A 109 0.79 -3.26 -5.44
C ASN A 109 -0.12 -4.21 -6.24
N ARG A 110 -1.34 -3.78 -6.56
CA ARG A 110 -2.29 -4.53 -7.38
C ARG A 110 -1.76 -4.85 -8.78
N ILE A 111 -0.88 -4.00 -9.32
CA ILE A 111 -0.26 -4.17 -10.63
C ILE A 111 1.14 -4.79 -10.50
N LEU A 112 1.95 -4.24 -9.60
CA LEU A 112 3.37 -4.55 -9.50
C LEU A 112 3.62 -5.96 -8.95
N ILE A 113 2.91 -6.35 -7.91
CA ILE A 113 3.13 -7.64 -7.26
C ILE A 113 2.74 -8.83 -8.18
N PRO A 114 1.60 -8.81 -8.88
CA PRO A 114 1.33 -9.80 -9.93
C PRO A 114 2.33 -9.78 -11.09
N LEU A 115 2.90 -8.63 -11.45
CA LEU A 115 3.96 -8.55 -12.46
C LEU A 115 5.21 -9.32 -12.02
N ILE A 116 5.63 -9.15 -10.77
CA ILE A 116 6.76 -9.91 -10.19
C ILE A 116 6.43 -11.42 -10.20
N ASN A 117 5.25 -11.78 -9.73
CA ASN A 117 4.79 -13.16 -9.70
C ASN A 117 4.75 -13.80 -11.11
N GLU A 118 4.32 -13.05 -12.12
CA GLU A 118 4.35 -13.52 -13.52
C GLU A 118 5.78 -13.72 -14.02
N GLY A 119 6.72 -12.85 -13.63
CA GLY A 119 8.14 -13.05 -13.92
C GLY A 119 8.67 -14.37 -13.35
N ILE A 120 8.23 -14.77 -12.15
CA ILE A 120 8.59 -16.04 -11.53
C ILE A 120 7.97 -17.21 -12.30
N PHE A 121 6.72 -17.11 -12.77
CA PHE A 121 6.11 -18.14 -13.64
C PHE A 121 6.86 -18.29 -14.95
N VAL A 122 7.26 -17.20 -15.61
CA VAL A 122 8.06 -17.23 -16.86
C VAL A 122 9.37 -17.99 -16.65
N TYR A 123 10.03 -17.78 -15.48
CA TYR A 123 11.22 -18.55 -15.11
C TYR A 123 10.90 -20.03 -14.86
N GLN A 124 9.87 -20.31 -14.07
CA GLN A 124 9.46 -21.69 -13.75
C GLN A 124 9.09 -22.51 -15.00
N GLU A 125 8.48 -21.88 -15.99
CA GLU A 125 8.08 -22.48 -17.26
C GLU A 125 9.27 -22.68 -18.23
N GLY A 126 10.45 -22.17 -17.86
CA GLY A 126 11.65 -22.32 -18.68
C GLY A 126 11.67 -21.45 -19.95
N ILE A 127 10.86 -20.39 -19.98
CA ILE A 127 10.77 -19.48 -21.14
C ILE A 127 12.07 -18.70 -21.28
N SER A 128 12.67 -18.25 -20.18
CA SER A 128 13.98 -17.60 -20.14
C SER A 128 14.63 -17.79 -18.77
N ASP A 129 15.92 -17.49 -18.67
CA ASP A 129 16.62 -17.38 -17.39
C ASP A 129 16.32 -16.04 -16.70
N ILE A 130 16.75 -15.91 -15.44
CA ILE A 130 16.50 -14.73 -14.60
C ILE A 130 17.03 -13.45 -15.27
N GLU A 131 18.25 -13.47 -15.77
CA GLU A 131 18.87 -12.31 -16.42
C GLU A 131 18.13 -11.92 -17.71
N GLY A 132 17.72 -12.90 -18.50
CA GLY A 132 16.95 -12.70 -19.73
C GLY A 132 15.59 -12.08 -19.48
N ILE A 133 14.86 -12.52 -18.46
CA ILE A 133 13.56 -11.97 -18.07
C ILE A 133 13.70 -10.49 -17.68
N ASP A 134 14.64 -10.18 -16.80
CA ASP A 134 14.85 -8.80 -16.34
C ASP A 134 15.34 -7.89 -17.48
N THR A 135 16.23 -8.39 -18.33
CA THR A 135 16.71 -7.65 -19.50
C THR A 135 15.58 -7.38 -20.49
N ALA A 136 14.74 -8.37 -20.76
CA ALA A 136 13.60 -8.21 -21.67
C ALA A 136 12.64 -7.12 -21.16
N MET A 137 12.35 -7.09 -19.89
CA MET A 137 11.46 -6.07 -19.31
C MET A 137 12.11 -4.69 -19.23
N LYS A 138 13.40 -4.61 -18.95
CA LYS A 138 14.13 -3.33 -18.96
C LYS A 138 14.22 -2.73 -20.38
N LEU A 139 14.53 -3.52 -21.37
CA LEU A 139 14.75 -3.03 -22.73
C LEU A 139 13.51 -3.06 -23.62
N GLY A 140 12.63 -4.05 -23.45
CA GLY A 140 11.40 -4.19 -24.23
C GLY A 140 10.23 -3.36 -23.73
N ALA A 141 10.11 -3.18 -22.40
CA ALA A 141 9.03 -2.44 -21.77
C ALA A 141 9.48 -1.14 -21.09
N ASN A 142 10.77 -0.81 -21.17
CA ASN A 142 11.38 0.39 -20.57
C ASN A 142 11.16 0.46 -19.04
N HIS A 143 11.17 -0.70 -18.37
CA HIS A 143 11.12 -0.73 -16.92
C HIS A 143 12.48 -0.32 -16.33
N PRO A 144 12.52 0.47 -15.26
CA PRO A 144 13.78 0.87 -14.61
C PRO A 144 14.50 -0.31 -13.97
N MET A 145 13.76 -1.36 -13.59
CA MET A 145 14.21 -2.59 -12.95
C MET A 145 13.39 -3.75 -13.49
N GLY A 146 14.00 -4.90 -13.71
CA GLY A 146 13.27 -6.10 -14.13
C GLY A 146 12.42 -6.68 -12.98
N PRO A 147 11.44 -7.54 -13.28
CA PRO A 147 10.52 -8.03 -12.26
C PRO A 147 11.19 -8.91 -11.20
N LEU A 148 12.19 -9.70 -11.56
CA LEU A 148 12.88 -10.58 -10.62
C LEU A 148 13.88 -9.82 -9.75
N GLU A 149 14.64 -8.90 -10.34
CA GLU A 149 15.48 -7.94 -9.62
C GLU A 149 14.65 -7.10 -8.64
N LEU A 150 13.46 -6.65 -9.05
CA LEU A 150 12.53 -5.92 -8.19
C LEU A 150 11.97 -6.81 -7.07
N GLY A 151 11.67 -8.07 -7.37
CA GLY A 151 11.25 -9.06 -6.37
C GLY A 151 12.28 -9.28 -5.28
N ASP A 152 13.55 -9.39 -5.64
CA ASP A 152 14.66 -9.48 -4.69
C ASP A 152 14.81 -8.19 -3.87
N TYR A 153 14.66 -7.03 -4.51
CA TYR A 153 14.77 -5.73 -3.84
C TYR A 153 13.63 -5.50 -2.81
N VAL A 154 12.41 -5.90 -3.14
CA VAL A 154 11.24 -5.81 -2.25
C VAL A 154 11.30 -6.85 -1.14
N GLY A 155 11.81 -8.03 -1.45
CA GLY A 155 11.77 -9.23 -0.64
C GLY A 155 10.65 -10.18 -1.08
N LEU A 156 10.99 -11.40 -1.48
CA LEU A 156 10.01 -12.38 -1.98
C LEU A 156 9.01 -12.80 -0.91
N ASP A 157 9.36 -12.77 0.35
CA ASP A 157 8.46 -12.97 1.49
C ASP A 157 7.39 -11.88 1.57
N ILE A 158 7.75 -10.63 1.32
CA ILE A 158 6.81 -9.50 1.26
C ILE A 158 5.92 -9.63 0.00
N VAL A 159 6.51 -9.97 -1.15
CA VAL A 159 5.76 -10.21 -2.39
C VAL A 159 4.70 -11.29 -2.17
N LEU A 160 5.08 -12.42 -1.57
CA LEU A 160 4.17 -13.53 -1.25
C LEU A 160 3.05 -13.08 -0.30
N ALA A 161 3.39 -12.38 0.78
CA ALA A 161 2.41 -11.90 1.74
C ALA A 161 1.36 -10.97 1.09
N ILE A 162 1.77 -10.07 0.18
CA ILE A 162 0.85 -9.19 -0.54
C ILE A 162 0.01 -9.98 -1.55
N MET A 163 0.59 -10.97 -2.27
CA MET A 163 -0.16 -11.85 -3.16
C MET A 163 -1.26 -12.60 -2.40
N ASP A 164 -0.93 -13.14 -1.22
CA ASP A 164 -1.88 -13.85 -0.38
C ASP A 164 -3.02 -12.95 0.08
N VAL A 165 -2.74 -11.70 0.46
CA VAL A 165 -3.79 -10.72 0.79
C VAL A 165 -4.69 -10.47 -0.42
N ILE A 166 -4.12 -10.16 -1.58
CA ILE A 166 -4.91 -9.88 -2.80
C ILE A 166 -5.75 -11.11 -3.19
N TYR A 167 -5.18 -12.32 -3.14
CA TYR A 167 -5.90 -13.54 -3.44
C TYR A 167 -7.02 -13.82 -2.44
N ASN A 168 -6.75 -13.70 -1.15
CA ASN A 168 -7.72 -13.99 -0.10
C ASN A 168 -8.90 -13.02 -0.10
N GLU A 169 -8.66 -11.76 -0.40
CA GLU A 169 -9.71 -10.74 -0.48
C GLU A 169 -10.54 -10.84 -1.76
N THR A 170 -9.90 -11.13 -2.91
CA THR A 170 -10.60 -11.18 -4.20
C THR A 170 -11.16 -12.55 -4.54
N LYS A 171 -10.55 -13.64 -4.03
CA LYS A 171 -10.78 -15.03 -4.42
C LYS A 171 -10.60 -15.30 -5.92
N ASP A 172 -9.90 -14.42 -6.63
CA ASP A 172 -9.65 -14.54 -8.06
C ASP A 172 -8.37 -15.36 -8.29
N PRO A 173 -8.46 -16.52 -8.98
CA PRO A 173 -7.32 -17.43 -9.22
C PRO A 173 -6.13 -16.77 -9.93
N LYS A 174 -6.33 -15.66 -10.64
CA LYS A 174 -5.23 -14.94 -11.29
C LYS A 174 -4.20 -14.35 -10.32
N TYR A 175 -4.54 -14.26 -9.03
CA TYR A 175 -3.64 -13.79 -7.98
C TYR A 175 -3.02 -14.90 -7.14
N ARG A 176 -3.11 -16.16 -7.61
CA ARG A 176 -2.38 -17.23 -6.93
C ARG A 176 -0.86 -16.98 -7.02
N ALA A 177 -0.16 -17.22 -5.93
CA ALA A 177 1.30 -17.20 -5.94
C ALA A 177 1.88 -18.38 -6.75
N CYS A 178 3.02 -18.14 -7.35
CA CYS A 178 3.83 -19.16 -8.03
C CYS A 178 4.45 -20.15 -7.04
#